data_86af088c0b10ddce963a60c4af45331b
#
_entry.id   86af088c0b10ddce963a60c4af45331b
#
_cell.length_a   1.000
_cell.length_b   1.000
_cell.length_c   1.000
_cell.angle_alpha   90.00
_cell.angle_beta   90.00
_cell.angle_gamma   90.00
#
_symmetry.space_group_name_H-M   'P 1'
#
loop_
_entity.id
_entity.type
_entity.pdbx_description
1 polymer ?
#
loop_
_entity_poly.entity_id
_entity_poly.type
_entity_poly.pdbx_seq_one_letter_code
_entity_poly.pdbx_strand_id
1 'polypeptide(L)'
;GFHPDLILDPTNHRIIQNINNKKKIFNKNPYNYFNKLINNFHFKTSKKIPLMSAMLAGYFSYDIIRFKEKIPNSCKDDLKIPDVKLIRPQLIIIHDNEKNKIFFIQNIYSSKKIINLKKLYLLKCEEINKFIAIINNTDISTNYLSKNKKKNKIKSNISKKNFLDRILVAKKLINNGEIFQVVLSQRFESILNKTPINFYKKLRILNPSPFMFFFNFDNFKIAGSSPEILVRVRNNKITIRPIAGTRPRGRNLKEDYKFQKELINDKKEISEHLRMLELGRNDVGKVSKIGSVKVDQKFKIEKYSHVMHIVSNVVGEFDNKNTLLDTLFSGFPAGTVSGAPKIRAMEIIDDLEVSKRKLYAGGIGYFTPNNEMDTCIALRTALIIDNKIYVQSGAGIVADSIPLNEYKETVNKAKALFEAAK
;
A
#
# COMPACT_ATOMS: atom_id res chain seq x y z
N GLY A 1 -14.28 -1.76 -8.74
CA GLY A 1 -15.43 -2.35 -8.07
C GLY A 1 -16.46 -1.29 -7.71
N PHE A 2 -17.72 -1.65 -7.80
CA PHE A 2 -18.87 -0.76 -7.61
C PHE A 2 -19.86 -1.35 -6.61
N HIS A 3 -20.73 -0.51 -6.07
CA HIS A 3 -21.84 -0.90 -5.19
C HIS A 3 -21.40 -1.83 -4.06
N PRO A 4 -20.57 -1.39 -3.11
CA PRO A 4 -20.15 -2.23 -2.00
C PRO A 4 -21.36 -2.57 -1.12
N ASP A 5 -21.57 -3.85 -0.84
CA ASP A 5 -22.56 -4.29 0.12
C ASP A 5 -22.03 -4.27 1.57
N LEU A 6 -20.73 -4.31 1.74
CA LEU A 6 -20.04 -4.23 3.02
C LEU A 6 -18.98 -3.16 2.99
N ILE A 7 -19.01 -2.25 3.97
CA ILE A 7 -17.98 -1.26 4.25
C ILE A 7 -17.60 -1.39 5.73
N LEU A 8 -16.31 -1.47 5.99
CA LEU A 8 -15.73 -1.57 7.33
C LEU A 8 -14.85 -0.38 7.62
N ASP A 9 -15.04 0.19 8.79
CA ASP A 9 -14.41 1.44 9.19
C ASP A 9 -14.16 1.44 10.70
N PRO A 10 -13.03 0.90 11.18
CA PRO A 10 -12.68 0.95 12.59
C PRO A 10 -11.98 2.27 12.95
N THR A 11 -12.40 2.82 14.07
CA THR A 11 -11.76 3.94 14.73
C THR A 11 -11.73 3.69 16.25
N ASN A 12 -10.59 3.83 16.91
CA ASN A 12 -10.44 3.78 18.37
C ASN A 12 -11.15 2.58 19.05
N HIS A 13 -10.84 1.34 18.65
CA HIS A 13 -11.48 0.11 19.13
C HIS A 13 -12.98 -0.03 18.81
N ARG A 14 -13.53 0.91 18.07
CA ARG A 14 -14.91 0.91 17.62
C ARG A 14 -14.97 0.55 16.15
N ILE A 15 -15.65 -0.55 15.81
CA ILE A 15 -15.76 -1.02 14.44
C ILE A 15 -17.12 -0.62 13.90
N ILE A 16 -17.12 0.15 12.83
CA ILE A 16 -18.33 0.50 12.10
C ILE A 16 -18.44 -0.45 10.91
N GLN A 17 -19.47 -1.25 10.91
CA GLN A 17 -19.83 -2.13 9.80
C GLN A 17 -21.08 -1.58 9.13
N ASN A 18 -21.01 -1.32 7.84
CA ASN A 18 -22.17 -1.00 7.02
C ASN A 18 -22.45 -2.18 6.07
N ILE A 19 -23.60 -2.82 6.23
CA ILE A 19 -24.06 -3.90 5.32
C ILE A 19 -25.35 -3.44 4.68
N ASN A 20 -25.38 -3.31 3.35
CA ASN A 20 -26.56 -2.89 2.59
C ASN A 20 -27.21 -1.63 3.21
N ASN A 21 -26.40 -0.60 3.49
CA ASN A 21 -26.78 0.66 4.13
C ASN A 21 -27.29 0.54 5.58
N LYS A 22 -27.19 -0.63 6.20
CA LYS A 22 -27.50 -0.81 7.63
C LYS A 22 -26.20 -0.76 8.45
N LYS A 23 -26.06 0.31 9.23
CA LYS A 23 -24.89 0.55 10.08
C LYS A 23 -25.02 -0.24 11.39
N LYS A 24 -23.97 -1.00 11.72
CA LYS A 24 -23.79 -1.65 13.02
C LYS A 24 -22.47 -1.20 13.63
N ILE A 25 -22.44 -1.07 14.94
CA ILE A 25 -21.27 -0.65 15.68
C ILE A 25 -20.91 -1.75 16.67
N PHE A 26 -19.65 -2.14 16.70
CA PHE A 26 -19.13 -3.15 17.59
C PHE A 26 -17.98 -2.58 18.41
N ASN A 27 -18.01 -2.78 19.73
CA ASN A 27 -16.91 -2.50 20.65
C ASN A 27 -16.15 -3.80 20.88
N LYS A 28 -15.31 -4.19 19.95
CA LYS A 28 -14.53 -5.44 19.98
C LYS A 28 -13.09 -5.13 19.63
N ASN A 29 -12.18 -6.04 20.01
CA ASN A 29 -10.80 -5.97 19.54
C ASN A 29 -10.79 -6.00 17.99
N PRO A 30 -10.25 -4.96 17.33
CA PRO A 30 -10.29 -4.86 15.87
C PRO A 30 -9.56 -6.00 15.18
N TYR A 31 -8.42 -6.44 15.70
CA TYR A 31 -7.66 -7.55 15.14
C TYR A 31 -8.51 -8.84 15.08
N ASN A 32 -9.11 -9.24 16.20
CA ASN A 32 -9.93 -10.46 16.26
C ASN A 32 -11.16 -10.36 15.35
N TYR A 33 -11.75 -9.17 15.24
CA TYR A 33 -12.89 -8.95 14.37
C TYR A 33 -12.52 -9.10 12.89
N PHE A 34 -11.44 -8.43 12.44
CA PHE A 34 -10.97 -8.54 11.06
C PHE A 34 -10.51 -9.94 10.72
N ASN A 35 -9.81 -10.58 11.64
CA ASN A 35 -9.38 -11.96 11.47
C ASN A 35 -10.57 -12.90 11.21
N LYS A 36 -11.60 -12.82 12.06
CA LYS A 36 -12.83 -13.59 11.85
C LYS A 36 -13.53 -13.25 10.54
N LEU A 37 -13.56 -11.98 10.17
CA LEU A 37 -14.22 -11.53 8.94
C LEU A 37 -13.52 -12.06 7.69
N ILE A 38 -12.18 -11.94 7.63
CA ILE A 38 -11.38 -12.40 6.49
C ILE A 38 -11.47 -13.92 6.38
N ASN A 39 -11.35 -14.64 7.50
CA ASN A 39 -11.44 -16.10 7.51
C ASN A 39 -12.84 -16.61 7.12
N ASN A 40 -13.90 -15.88 7.47
CA ASN A 40 -15.27 -16.24 7.05
C ASN A 40 -15.58 -15.82 5.61
N PHE A 41 -14.71 -15.03 4.98
CA PHE A 41 -14.81 -14.66 3.57
C PHE A 41 -14.20 -15.76 2.70
N HIS A 42 -14.74 -16.98 2.84
CA HIS A 42 -14.27 -18.17 2.14
C HIS A 42 -15.40 -18.86 1.41
N PHE A 43 -15.28 -18.97 0.08
CA PHE A 43 -16.19 -19.74 -0.78
C PHE A 43 -15.52 -20.08 -2.10
N LYS A 44 -16.00 -21.14 -2.75
CA LYS A 44 -15.44 -21.59 -4.03
C LYS A 44 -15.84 -20.64 -5.16
N THR A 45 -14.86 -20.14 -5.89
CA THR A 45 -15.06 -19.42 -7.14
C THR A 45 -14.85 -20.34 -8.34
N SER A 46 -15.46 -20.02 -9.48
CA SER A 46 -15.25 -20.78 -10.70
C SER A 46 -13.82 -20.59 -11.22
N LYS A 47 -13.17 -21.66 -11.67
CA LYS A 47 -11.85 -21.57 -12.34
C LYS A 47 -11.89 -20.85 -13.68
N LYS A 48 -13.08 -20.59 -14.23
CA LYS A 48 -13.27 -19.90 -15.52
C LYS A 48 -13.18 -18.37 -15.39
N ILE A 49 -13.24 -17.83 -14.17
CA ILE A 49 -13.19 -16.40 -13.91
C ILE A 49 -11.92 -16.04 -13.13
N PRO A 50 -11.41 -14.78 -13.25
CA PRO A 50 -10.21 -14.36 -12.54
C PRO A 50 -10.32 -14.50 -11.02
N LEU A 51 -9.21 -14.75 -10.33
CA LEU A 51 -9.15 -14.88 -8.86
C LEU A 51 -9.73 -13.69 -8.12
N MET A 52 -9.58 -12.48 -8.67
CA MET A 52 -10.11 -11.23 -8.13
C MET A 52 -11.60 -11.01 -8.40
N SER A 53 -12.32 -12.04 -8.82
CA SER A 53 -13.76 -11.96 -9.11
C SER A 53 -14.62 -11.64 -7.88
N ALA A 54 -14.11 -11.92 -6.68
CA ALA A 54 -14.68 -11.49 -5.41
C ALA A 54 -13.55 -11.09 -4.47
N MET A 55 -13.73 -10.02 -3.69
CA MET A 55 -12.67 -9.51 -2.83
C MET A 55 -13.19 -8.65 -1.68
N LEU A 56 -12.39 -8.60 -0.61
CA LEU A 56 -12.36 -7.51 0.36
C LEU A 56 -11.17 -6.63 -0.01
N ALA A 57 -11.39 -5.39 -0.44
CA ALA A 57 -10.35 -4.51 -0.92
C ALA A 57 -10.32 -3.19 -0.15
N GLY A 58 -9.12 -2.62 0.05
CA GLY A 58 -8.98 -1.35 0.73
C GLY A 58 -7.57 -1.14 1.30
N TYR A 59 -7.51 -0.49 2.46
CA TYR A 59 -6.24 -0.19 3.10
C TYR A 59 -6.23 -0.48 4.59
N PHE A 60 -5.03 -0.68 5.10
CA PHE A 60 -4.64 -0.73 6.50
C PHE A 60 -3.64 0.39 6.76
N SER A 61 -3.93 1.28 7.72
CA SER A 61 -3.01 2.35 8.09
C SER A 61 -1.77 1.78 8.80
N TYR A 62 -0.65 2.52 8.80
CA TYR A 62 0.52 2.19 9.62
C TYR A 62 0.14 1.98 11.09
N ASP A 63 -0.80 2.75 11.57
CA ASP A 63 -1.20 2.80 12.99
C ASP A 63 -1.91 1.53 13.49
N ILE A 64 -2.34 0.62 12.59
CA ILE A 64 -2.93 -0.68 12.98
C ILE A 64 -1.95 -1.59 13.71
N ILE A 65 -0.63 -1.33 13.62
CA ILE A 65 0.35 -2.12 14.35
C ILE A 65 0.04 -2.14 15.86
N ARG A 66 -0.58 -1.09 16.38
CA ARG A 66 -1.04 -0.99 17.77
C ARG A 66 -2.18 -1.94 18.13
N PHE A 67 -2.76 -2.64 17.14
CA PHE A 67 -3.71 -3.73 17.44
C PHE A 67 -3.00 -5.00 17.93
N LYS A 68 -1.70 -5.11 17.66
CA LYS A 68 -0.89 -6.29 17.99
C LYS A 68 0.30 -5.97 18.89
N GLU A 69 0.96 -4.84 18.67
CA GLU A 69 2.17 -4.43 19.37
C GLU A 69 1.91 -3.25 20.31
N LYS A 70 2.57 -3.23 21.44
CA LYS A 70 2.52 -2.13 22.42
C LYS A 70 3.49 -1.02 22.00
N ILE A 71 3.07 -0.18 21.08
CA ILE A 71 3.85 0.97 20.59
C ILE A 71 3.25 2.25 21.19
N PRO A 72 4.07 3.25 21.60
CA PRO A 72 3.59 4.56 22.03
C PRO A 72 2.61 5.18 21.03
N ASN A 73 1.79 6.11 21.49
CA ASN A 73 0.73 6.73 20.70
C ASN A 73 0.69 8.24 20.98
N SER A 74 1.85 8.89 20.92
CA SER A 74 2.05 10.30 21.25
C SER A 74 1.79 11.24 20.07
N CYS A 75 1.93 10.72 18.84
CA CYS A 75 1.71 11.48 17.63
C CYS A 75 0.27 11.97 17.48
N LYS A 76 0.10 13.23 17.01
CA LYS A 76 -1.21 13.84 16.76
C LYS A 76 -1.92 13.17 15.58
N ASP A 77 -3.19 12.78 15.77
CA ASP A 77 -4.08 12.35 14.68
C ASP A 77 -4.80 13.58 14.08
N ASP A 78 -4.19 14.19 13.08
CA ASP A 78 -4.70 15.41 12.43
C ASP A 78 -5.51 15.13 11.15
N LEU A 79 -5.34 13.96 10.53
CA LEU A 79 -6.10 13.57 9.33
C LEU A 79 -7.45 12.94 9.65
N LYS A 80 -7.61 12.35 10.82
CA LYS A 80 -8.86 11.73 11.33
C LYS A 80 -9.51 10.74 10.36
N ILE A 81 -8.70 10.10 9.49
CA ILE A 81 -9.20 9.01 8.64
C ILE A 81 -9.20 7.69 9.44
N PRO A 82 -10.04 6.73 9.09
CA PRO A 82 -10.06 5.41 9.71
C PRO A 82 -8.69 4.71 9.65
N ASP A 83 -8.40 3.85 10.63
CA ASP A 83 -7.18 3.05 10.60
C ASP A 83 -7.26 1.88 9.62
N VAL A 84 -8.46 1.42 9.30
CA VAL A 84 -8.72 0.44 8.24
C VAL A 84 -9.95 0.89 7.46
N LYS A 85 -9.94 0.71 6.16
CA LYS A 85 -11.17 0.78 5.37
C LYS A 85 -11.17 -0.32 4.34
N LEU A 86 -12.06 -1.28 4.50
CA LEU A 86 -12.27 -2.39 3.57
C LEU A 86 -13.67 -2.32 2.99
N ILE A 87 -13.79 -2.58 1.70
CA ILE A 87 -15.04 -2.68 0.97
C ILE A 87 -15.16 -4.05 0.32
N ARG A 88 -16.39 -4.54 0.16
CA ARG A 88 -16.72 -5.74 -0.59
C ARG A 88 -17.59 -5.36 -1.78
N PRO A 89 -17.01 -5.21 -2.99
CA PRO A 89 -17.75 -4.82 -4.17
C PRO A 89 -18.74 -5.91 -4.61
N GLN A 90 -19.94 -5.52 -5.01
CA GLN A 90 -20.89 -6.42 -5.66
C GLN A 90 -20.60 -6.54 -7.17
N LEU A 91 -20.39 -5.43 -7.86
CA LEU A 91 -20.00 -5.44 -9.25
C LEU A 91 -18.49 -5.20 -9.40
N ILE A 92 -17.82 -6.09 -10.11
CA ILE A 92 -16.41 -6.03 -10.42
C ILE A 92 -16.23 -6.11 -11.93
N ILE A 93 -15.45 -5.20 -12.49
CA ILE A 93 -15.03 -5.23 -13.90
C ILE A 93 -13.53 -5.52 -13.92
N ILE A 94 -13.12 -6.57 -14.60
CA ILE A 94 -11.72 -6.99 -14.72
C ILE A 94 -11.32 -6.96 -16.17
N HIS A 95 -10.30 -6.19 -16.51
CA HIS A 95 -9.65 -6.22 -17.80
C HIS A 95 -8.39 -7.10 -17.73
N ASP A 96 -8.44 -8.23 -18.40
CA ASP A 96 -7.32 -9.18 -18.54
C ASP A 96 -6.54 -8.82 -19.82
N ASN A 97 -5.41 -8.15 -19.64
CA ASN A 97 -4.57 -7.69 -20.76
C ASN A 97 -3.90 -8.86 -21.51
N GLU A 98 -3.61 -9.97 -20.82
CA GLU A 98 -2.95 -11.13 -21.48
C GLU A 98 -3.92 -11.85 -22.41
N LYS A 99 -5.18 -11.98 -21.98
CA LYS A 99 -6.24 -12.64 -22.75
C LYS A 99 -7.04 -11.69 -23.61
N ASN A 100 -6.79 -10.38 -23.50
CA ASN A 100 -7.56 -9.32 -24.17
C ASN A 100 -9.09 -9.48 -23.93
N LYS A 101 -9.49 -9.71 -22.67
CA LYS A 101 -10.88 -9.95 -22.27
C LYS A 101 -11.29 -9.02 -21.14
N ILE A 102 -12.56 -8.63 -21.16
CA ILE A 102 -13.18 -7.89 -20.06
C ILE A 102 -14.22 -8.80 -19.40
N PHE A 103 -14.10 -8.97 -18.10
CA PHE A 103 -15.06 -9.72 -17.28
C PHE A 103 -15.94 -8.74 -16.51
N PHE A 104 -17.25 -8.89 -16.61
CA PHE A 104 -18.25 -8.23 -15.78
C PHE A 104 -18.79 -9.25 -14.80
N ILE A 105 -18.57 -9.02 -13.51
CA ILE A 105 -18.86 -10.00 -12.48
C ILE A 105 -19.76 -9.37 -11.43
N GLN A 106 -20.96 -9.92 -11.30
CA GLN A 106 -21.92 -9.51 -10.29
C GLN A 106 -21.95 -10.52 -9.16
N ASN A 107 -21.42 -10.14 -8.00
CA ASN A 107 -21.43 -10.96 -6.79
C ASN A 107 -22.74 -10.77 -6.01
N ILE A 108 -23.25 -11.86 -5.48
CA ILE A 108 -24.42 -11.87 -4.59
C ILE A 108 -23.97 -12.44 -3.25
N TYR A 109 -23.88 -11.59 -2.25
CA TYR A 109 -23.55 -11.98 -0.89
C TYR A 109 -24.82 -12.04 -0.06
N SER A 110 -25.28 -13.24 0.25
CA SER A 110 -26.48 -13.45 1.06
C SER A 110 -26.22 -14.41 2.21
N SER A 111 -26.66 -14.03 3.40
CA SER A 111 -26.70 -14.91 4.57
C SER A 111 -28.02 -15.68 4.67
N LYS A 112 -28.99 -15.37 3.83
CA LYS A 112 -30.33 -16.01 3.79
C LYS A 112 -30.48 -16.84 2.54
N LYS A 113 -31.28 -17.93 2.63
CA LYS A 113 -31.67 -18.73 1.47
C LYS A 113 -32.41 -17.84 0.45
N ILE A 114 -31.96 -17.85 -0.79
CA ILE A 114 -32.56 -17.08 -1.87
C ILE A 114 -33.74 -17.89 -2.40
N ILE A 115 -34.95 -17.34 -2.29
CA ILE A 115 -36.21 -18.04 -2.62
C ILE A 115 -36.37 -18.17 -4.14
N ASN A 116 -36.03 -17.14 -4.92
CA ASN A 116 -36.16 -17.14 -6.38
C ASN A 116 -34.85 -16.77 -7.08
N LEU A 117 -34.00 -17.78 -7.24
CA LEU A 117 -32.69 -17.63 -7.90
C LEU A 117 -32.81 -17.18 -9.37
N LYS A 118 -33.78 -17.67 -10.12
CA LYS A 118 -34.00 -17.35 -11.54
C LYS A 118 -34.32 -15.85 -11.71
N LYS A 119 -35.26 -15.33 -10.91
CA LYS A 119 -35.61 -13.90 -10.97
C LYS A 119 -34.43 -13.03 -10.59
N LEU A 120 -33.67 -13.40 -9.54
CA LEU A 120 -32.49 -12.66 -9.11
C LEU A 120 -31.41 -12.68 -10.18
N TYR A 121 -31.16 -13.82 -10.83
CA TYR A 121 -30.21 -13.96 -11.94
C TYR A 121 -30.54 -12.99 -13.08
N LEU A 122 -31.80 -12.98 -13.54
CA LEU A 122 -32.24 -12.09 -14.61
C LEU A 122 -32.04 -10.62 -14.27
N LEU A 123 -32.42 -10.20 -13.06
CA LEU A 123 -32.19 -8.83 -12.58
C LEU A 123 -30.71 -8.45 -12.60
N LYS A 124 -29.82 -9.37 -12.19
CA LYS A 124 -28.39 -9.11 -12.16
C LYS A 124 -27.76 -9.11 -13.57
N CYS A 125 -28.30 -9.87 -14.51
CA CYS A 125 -27.92 -9.78 -15.91
C CYS A 125 -28.32 -8.40 -16.51
N GLU A 126 -29.51 -7.91 -16.20
CA GLU A 126 -29.93 -6.56 -16.64
C GLU A 126 -29.02 -5.45 -16.07
N GLU A 127 -28.64 -5.53 -14.78
CA GLU A 127 -27.67 -4.60 -14.21
C GLU A 127 -26.33 -4.61 -14.96
N ILE A 128 -25.78 -5.78 -15.27
CA ILE A 128 -24.54 -5.92 -16.04
C ILE A 128 -24.72 -5.30 -17.43
N ASN A 129 -25.81 -5.58 -18.13
CA ASN A 129 -26.07 -5.06 -19.47
C ASN A 129 -26.17 -3.53 -19.50
N LYS A 130 -26.76 -2.92 -18.44
CA LYS A 130 -26.77 -1.46 -18.28
C LYS A 130 -25.34 -0.89 -18.17
N PHE A 131 -24.45 -1.53 -17.40
CA PHE A 131 -23.04 -1.09 -17.31
C PHE A 131 -22.29 -1.26 -18.63
N ILE A 132 -22.52 -2.35 -19.37
CA ILE A 132 -21.94 -2.57 -20.69
C ILE A 132 -22.40 -1.46 -21.64
N ALA A 133 -23.70 -1.14 -21.66
CA ALA A 133 -24.24 -0.07 -22.48
C ALA A 133 -23.62 1.31 -22.15
N ILE A 134 -23.44 1.62 -20.84
CA ILE A 134 -22.78 2.87 -20.42
C ILE A 134 -21.35 2.92 -20.97
N ILE A 135 -20.57 1.83 -20.86
CA ILE A 135 -19.19 1.79 -21.34
C ILE A 135 -19.12 1.97 -22.85
N ASN A 136 -20.01 1.30 -23.60
CA ASN A 136 -20.02 1.38 -25.06
C ASN A 136 -20.49 2.74 -25.59
N ASN A 137 -21.39 3.41 -24.87
CA ASN A 137 -21.98 4.69 -25.30
C ASN A 137 -21.28 5.91 -24.68
N THR A 138 -20.28 5.73 -23.83
CA THR A 138 -19.56 6.86 -23.24
C THR A 138 -18.43 7.30 -24.15
N ASP A 139 -18.56 8.46 -24.77
CA ASP A 139 -17.47 9.11 -25.46
C ASP A 139 -16.34 9.42 -24.47
N ILE A 140 -15.18 8.87 -24.70
CA ILE A 140 -13.98 9.19 -23.94
C ILE A 140 -13.51 10.58 -24.38
N SER A 141 -14.14 11.63 -23.86
CA SER A 141 -13.61 12.98 -24.07
C SER A 141 -12.22 13.07 -23.43
N THR A 142 -11.21 13.21 -24.26
CA THR A 142 -9.80 13.33 -23.87
C THR A 142 -9.44 14.71 -23.31
N ASN A 143 -10.40 15.51 -22.89
CA ASN A 143 -10.18 16.83 -22.31
C ASN A 143 -9.49 16.76 -20.93
N TYR A 144 -8.22 16.34 -20.93
CA TYR A 144 -7.35 16.27 -19.75
C TYR A 144 -6.72 17.60 -19.37
N LEU A 145 -6.93 18.66 -20.13
CA LEU A 145 -6.21 19.91 -19.97
C LEU A 145 -7.05 20.96 -19.23
N SER A 146 -7.03 20.92 -17.92
CA SER A 146 -7.29 22.12 -17.14
C SER A 146 -6.16 23.12 -17.42
N LYS A 147 -6.47 24.23 -18.11
CA LYS A 147 -5.52 25.32 -18.45
C LYS A 147 -5.03 26.13 -17.24
N ASN A 148 -5.48 25.85 -16.05
CA ASN A 148 -5.10 26.60 -14.86
C ASN A 148 -3.76 26.13 -14.27
N LYS A 149 -2.68 26.72 -14.74
CA LYS A 149 -1.30 26.55 -14.22
C LYS A 149 -1.04 27.35 -12.93
N LYS A 150 -1.96 27.45 -11.99
CA LYS A 150 -1.64 28.06 -10.69
C LYS A 150 -0.68 27.13 -9.96
N LYS A 151 0.56 27.60 -9.72
CA LYS A 151 1.54 26.92 -8.88
C LYS A 151 1.04 26.99 -7.43
N ASN A 152 0.49 25.91 -6.92
CA ASN A 152 0.09 25.82 -5.52
C ASN A 152 1.31 25.68 -4.63
N LYS A 153 1.30 26.37 -3.50
CA LYS A 153 2.36 26.26 -2.49
C LYS A 153 2.28 24.90 -1.79
N ILE A 154 3.39 24.21 -1.77
CA ILE A 154 3.53 22.95 -1.02
C ILE A 154 4.02 23.33 0.39
N LYS A 155 3.32 22.83 1.42
CA LYS A 155 3.67 23.03 2.82
C LYS A 155 4.01 21.68 3.45
N SER A 156 5.02 21.63 4.31
CA SER A 156 5.31 20.48 5.15
C SER A 156 4.68 20.65 6.53
N ASN A 157 4.32 19.54 7.20
CA ASN A 157 3.84 19.52 8.57
C ASN A 157 4.97 19.78 9.59
N ILE A 158 6.21 19.87 9.17
CA ILE A 158 7.39 20.15 9.99
C ILE A 158 8.33 21.12 9.27
N SER A 159 9.00 22.01 9.99
CA SER A 159 10.02 22.89 9.43
C SER A 159 11.27 22.09 9.04
N LYS A 160 12.01 22.60 8.04
CA LYS A 160 13.29 22.00 7.63
C LYS A 160 14.24 21.84 8.82
N LYS A 161 14.42 22.90 9.63
CA LYS A 161 15.28 22.88 10.82
C LYS A 161 14.91 21.73 11.75
N ASN A 162 13.64 21.66 12.17
CA ASN A 162 13.18 20.64 13.10
C ASN A 162 13.31 19.22 12.53
N PHE A 163 13.14 19.03 11.22
CA PHE A 163 13.35 17.73 10.59
C PHE A 163 14.83 17.32 10.62
N LEU A 164 15.74 18.26 10.34
CA LEU A 164 17.19 18.03 10.44
C LEU A 164 17.60 17.68 11.87
N ASP A 165 17.07 18.40 12.87
CA ASP A 165 17.36 18.13 14.29
C ASP A 165 16.93 16.70 14.69
N ARG A 166 15.78 16.23 14.20
CA ARG A 166 15.29 14.85 14.45
C ARG A 166 16.17 13.79 13.78
N ILE A 167 16.72 14.06 12.61
CA ILE A 167 17.72 13.18 11.98
C ILE A 167 18.97 13.09 12.87
N LEU A 168 19.42 14.18 13.46
CA LEU A 168 20.56 14.16 14.36
C LEU A 168 20.28 13.34 15.63
N VAL A 169 19.07 13.46 16.20
CA VAL A 169 18.63 12.62 17.33
C VAL A 169 18.63 11.15 16.93
N ALA A 170 18.04 10.80 15.78
CA ALA A 170 18.04 9.43 15.27
C ALA A 170 19.44 8.85 15.08
N LYS A 171 20.38 9.65 14.54
CA LYS A 171 21.80 9.26 14.41
C LYS A 171 22.45 9.00 15.76
N LYS A 172 22.11 9.79 16.79
CA LYS A 172 22.62 9.59 18.16
C LYS A 172 22.15 8.26 18.73
N LEU A 173 20.87 7.90 18.52
CA LEU A 173 20.31 6.59 18.95
C LEU A 173 20.98 5.43 18.20
N ILE A 174 21.30 5.59 16.92
CA ILE A 174 22.05 4.60 16.14
C ILE A 174 23.47 4.43 16.69
N ASN A 175 24.18 5.51 16.96
CA ASN A 175 25.54 5.45 17.49
C ASN A 175 25.60 4.87 18.91
N ASN A 176 24.52 5.03 19.69
CA ASN A 176 24.36 4.40 21.00
C ASN A 176 24.00 2.90 20.91
N GLY A 177 23.82 2.35 19.69
CA GLY A 177 23.50 0.93 19.49
C GLY A 177 22.05 0.55 19.71
N GLU A 178 21.11 1.50 19.86
CA GLU A 178 19.69 1.20 20.08
C GLU A 178 19.00 0.66 18.83
N ILE A 179 19.41 1.12 17.65
CA ILE A 179 18.88 0.71 16.36
C ILE A 179 20.01 0.73 15.31
N PHE A 180 19.81 0.00 14.20
CA PHE A 180 20.71 0.06 13.05
C PHE A 180 20.24 1.07 12.00
N GLN A 181 18.93 1.24 11.89
CA GLN A 181 18.28 2.10 10.90
C GLN A 181 16.88 2.48 11.37
N VAL A 182 16.48 3.72 11.08
CA VAL A 182 15.10 4.18 11.24
C VAL A 182 14.69 5.02 10.03
N VAL A 183 13.45 4.87 9.58
CA VAL A 183 12.89 5.69 8.50
C VAL A 183 12.09 6.83 9.11
N LEU A 184 12.58 8.06 9.00
CA LEU A 184 11.84 9.25 9.40
C LEU A 184 11.11 9.88 8.21
N SER A 185 9.89 10.34 8.44
CA SER A 185 9.05 10.90 7.39
C SER A 185 8.50 12.28 7.73
N GLN A 186 8.10 13.01 6.69
CA GLN A 186 7.35 14.25 6.77
C GLN A 186 6.19 14.23 5.78
N ARG A 187 5.11 14.92 6.12
CA ARG A 187 3.93 15.02 5.28
C ARG A 187 3.82 16.40 4.65
N PHE A 188 3.62 16.39 3.35
CA PHE A 188 3.41 17.57 2.54
C PHE A 188 1.94 17.72 2.19
N GLU A 189 1.44 18.96 2.15
CA GLU A 189 0.11 19.29 1.70
C GLU A 189 0.12 20.36 0.62
N SER A 190 -0.87 20.32 -0.25
CA SER A 190 -1.15 21.35 -1.26
C SER A 190 -2.62 21.32 -1.67
N ILE A 191 -3.07 22.34 -2.39
CA ILE A 191 -4.39 22.33 -3.01
C ILE A 191 -4.32 21.50 -4.30
N LEU A 192 -5.35 20.69 -4.54
CA LEU A 192 -5.51 19.91 -5.77
C LEU A 192 -6.50 20.63 -6.69
N ASN A 193 -6.02 21.20 -7.79
CA ASN A 193 -6.84 22.00 -8.74
C ASN A 193 -7.50 21.16 -9.85
N LYS A 194 -7.52 19.84 -9.71
CA LYS A 194 -8.13 18.92 -10.66
C LYS A 194 -8.92 17.84 -9.93
N THR A 195 -9.76 17.12 -10.66
CA THR A 195 -10.48 16.01 -10.05
C THR A 195 -9.50 14.91 -9.61
N PRO A 196 -9.78 14.21 -8.51
CA PRO A 196 -8.91 13.12 -8.02
C PRO A 196 -8.64 12.04 -9.08
N ILE A 197 -9.60 11.72 -9.94
CA ILE A 197 -9.41 10.75 -11.00
C ILE A 197 -8.46 11.26 -12.10
N ASN A 198 -8.49 12.56 -12.44
CA ASN A 198 -7.56 13.14 -13.39
C ASN A 198 -6.14 13.24 -12.83
N PHE A 199 -6.02 13.48 -11.53
CA PHE A 199 -4.73 13.33 -10.84
C PHE A 199 -4.19 11.91 -10.99
N TYR A 200 -5.01 10.88 -10.70
CA TYR A 200 -4.62 9.49 -10.82
C TYR A 200 -4.22 9.10 -12.26
N LYS A 201 -5.01 9.53 -13.26
CA LYS A 201 -4.67 9.31 -14.67
C LYS A 201 -3.30 9.88 -15.03
N LYS A 202 -2.98 11.10 -14.56
CA LYS A 202 -1.67 11.73 -14.79
C LYS A 202 -0.56 11.01 -14.01
N LEU A 203 -0.81 10.57 -12.78
CA LEU A 203 0.13 9.78 -11.98
C LEU A 203 0.53 8.48 -12.69
N ARG A 204 -0.43 7.78 -13.32
CA ARG A 204 -0.17 6.56 -14.09
C ARG A 204 0.80 6.78 -15.25
N ILE A 205 0.75 7.94 -15.88
CA ILE A 205 1.64 8.29 -17.00
C ILE A 205 3.03 8.68 -16.49
N LEU A 206 3.08 9.51 -15.44
CA LEU A 206 4.35 10.06 -14.94
C LEU A 206 5.17 9.06 -14.12
N ASN A 207 4.51 8.17 -13.40
CA ASN A 207 5.15 7.25 -12.48
C ASN A 207 4.47 5.88 -12.45
N PRO A 208 4.50 5.10 -13.56
CA PRO A 208 3.94 3.76 -13.57
C PRO A 208 4.69 2.87 -12.58
N SER A 209 3.97 2.02 -11.88
CA SER A 209 4.49 1.08 -10.88
C SER A 209 3.67 -0.21 -10.89
N PRO A 210 4.18 -1.32 -10.33
CA PRO A 210 3.47 -2.59 -10.29
C PRO A 210 2.10 -2.53 -9.62
N PHE A 211 1.94 -1.64 -8.62
CA PHE A 211 0.68 -1.43 -7.92
C PHE A 211 0.17 -0.02 -8.18
N MET A 212 -0.80 0.07 -9.06
CA MET A 212 -1.52 1.30 -9.35
C MET A 212 -2.93 1.18 -8.80
N PHE A 213 -3.34 2.12 -7.94
CA PHE A 213 -4.65 2.06 -7.30
C PHE A 213 -5.30 3.42 -7.14
N PHE A 214 -6.63 3.41 -7.21
CA PHE A 214 -7.49 4.56 -6.92
C PHE A 214 -8.71 4.08 -6.13
N PHE A 215 -8.85 4.54 -4.89
CA PHE A 215 -10.03 4.32 -4.07
C PHE A 215 -10.80 5.63 -3.92
N ASN A 216 -12.06 5.58 -4.27
CA ASN A 216 -13.00 6.68 -4.07
C ASN A 216 -13.90 6.31 -2.88
N PHE A 217 -13.50 6.71 -1.68
CA PHE A 217 -14.33 6.66 -0.50
C PHE A 217 -15.11 7.99 -0.37
N ASP A 218 -16.25 7.97 0.30
CA ASP A 218 -17.14 9.13 0.33
C ASP A 218 -16.43 10.41 0.78
N ASN A 219 -15.75 10.35 1.94
CA ASN A 219 -15.14 11.53 2.58
C ASN A 219 -13.69 11.79 2.14
N PHE A 220 -13.03 10.83 1.51
CA PHE A 220 -11.65 10.96 1.05
C PHE A 220 -11.36 10.02 -0.10
N LYS A 221 -10.29 10.31 -0.85
CA LYS A 221 -9.83 9.48 -1.95
C LYS A 221 -8.37 9.13 -1.75
N ILE A 222 -7.99 7.95 -2.24
CA ILE A 222 -6.61 7.47 -2.20
C ILE A 222 -6.20 7.18 -3.64
N ALA A 223 -5.06 7.73 -4.05
CA ALA A 223 -4.46 7.46 -5.35
C ALA A 223 -2.97 7.18 -5.19
N GLY A 224 -2.49 6.08 -5.72
CA GLY A 224 -1.11 5.69 -5.51
C GLY A 224 -0.49 4.89 -6.63
N SER A 225 0.83 4.85 -6.57
CA SER A 225 1.73 4.17 -7.50
C SER A 225 2.85 3.51 -6.71
N SER A 226 2.53 2.39 -6.03
CA SER A 226 3.48 1.71 -5.15
C SER A 226 4.37 0.75 -5.92
N PRO A 227 5.68 0.78 -5.69
CA PRO A 227 6.62 -0.14 -6.33
C PRO A 227 6.76 -1.47 -5.60
N GLU A 228 6.32 -1.57 -4.34
CA GLU A 228 6.81 -2.60 -3.42
C GLU A 228 5.67 -3.44 -2.83
N ILE A 229 5.80 -4.76 -2.93
CA ILE A 229 4.92 -5.73 -2.24
C ILE A 229 5.13 -5.57 -0.74
N LEU A 230 4.03 -5.48 0.02
CA LEU A 230 4.08 -5.64 1.47
C LEU A 230 4.13 -7.13 1.84
N VAL A 231 3.04 -7.85 1.55
CA VAL A 231 2.96 -9.31 1.67
C VAL A 231 1.97 -9.82 0.62
N ARG A 232 2.34 -10.88 -0.06
CA ARG A 232 1.48 -11.59 -1.00
C ARG A 232 1.31 -13.04 -0.57
N VAL A 233 0.10 -13.56 -0.63
CA VAL A 233 -0.21 -14.98 -0.55
C VAL A 233 -0.93 -15.37 -1.83
N ARG A 234 -0.32 -16.25 -2.63
CA ARG A 234 -0.90 -16.74 -3.88
C ARG A 234 -0.50 -18.18 -4.12
N ASN A 235 -1.45 -19.02 -4.49
CA ASN A 235 -1.22 -20.47 -4.69
C ASN A 235 -0.51 -21.10 -3.49
N ASN A 236 -0.96 -20.81 -2.27
CA ASN A 236 -0.37 -21.29 -1.01
C ASN A 236 1.11 -20.89 -0.78
N LYS A 237 1.59 -19.88 -1.50
CA LYS A 237 2.95 -19.33 -1.39
C LYS A 237 2.92 -17.92 -0.85
N ILE A 238 3.64 -17.68 0.24
CA ILE A 238 3.89 -16.36 0.79
C ILE A 238 5.05 -15.74 0.02
N THR A 239 4.98 -14.45 -0.26
CA THR A 239 6.05 -13.71 -0.92
C THR A 239 6.22 -12.35 -0.27
N ILE A 240 7.46 -12.04 0.12
CA ILE A 240 7.92 -10.68 0.46
C ILE A 240 9.09 -10.35 -0.47
N ARG A 241 9.10 -9.12 -0.98
CA ARG A 241 10.06 -8.73 -2.00
C ARG A 241 10.78 -7.43 -1.60
N PRO A 242 11.85 -7.53 -0.80
CA PRO A 242 12.62 -6.38 -0.41
C PRO A 242 13.29 -5.72 -1.61
N ILE A 243 13.18 -4.40 -1.67
CA ILE A 243 13.79 -3.53 -2.67
C ILE A 243 14.65 -2.52 -1.92
N ALA A 244 15.96 -2.55 -2.15
CA ALA A 244 16.91 -1.58 -1.58
C ALA A 244 18.05 -1.35 -2.56
N GLY A 245 18.73 -0.21 -2.39
CA GLY A 245 19.75 0.21 -3.33
C GLY A 245 19.17 0.85 -4.59
N THR A 246 19.70 2.01 -4.98
CA THR A 246 19.15 2.77 -6.10
C THR A 246 20.22 3.43 -6.92
N ARG A 247 20.12 3.36 -8.25
CA ARG A 247 20.86 4.19 -9.19
C ARG A 247 19.90 4.75 -10.25
N PRO A 248 20.20 5.92 -10.82
CA PRO A 248 19.43 6.44 -11.94
C PRO A 248 19.59 5.55 -13.17
N ARG A 249 18.68 5.71 -14.14
CA ARG A 249 18.87 5.14 -15.48
C ARG A 249 19.92 5.91 -16.24
N GLY A 250 20.70 5.19 -17.04
CA GLY A 250 21.67 5.79 -17.95
C GLY A 250 20.99 6.45 -19.16
N ARG A 251 21.66 7.41 -19.78
CA ARG A 251 21.22 8.06 -21.03
C ARG A 251 21.27 7.12 -22.23
N ASN A 252 22.04 6.05 -22.12
CA ASN A 252 22.21 5.00 -23.10
C ASN A 252 22.51 3.64 -22.43
N LEU A 253 22.54 2.56 -23.20
CA LEU A 253 22.77 1.21 -22.69
C LEU A 253 24.12 1.04 -21.99
N LYS A 254 25.17 1.73 -22.47
CA LYS A 254 26.54 1.66 -21.88
C LYS A 254 26.56 2.28 -20.49
N GLU A 255 25.92 3.44 -20.32
CA GLU A 255 25.80 4.13 -19.04
C GLU A 255 24.89 3.36 -18.07
N ASP A 256 23.78 2.78 -18.55
CA ASP A 256 22.93 1.88 -17.78
C ASP A 256 23.72 0.67 -17.23
N TYR A 257 24.56 0.06 -18.04
CA TYR A 257 25.41 -1.06 -17.63
C TYR A 257 26.47 -0.64 -16.61
N LYS A 258 27.05 0.55 -16.75
CA LYS A 258 27.98 1.13 -15.78
C LYS A 258 27.29 1.31 -14.41
N PHE A 259 26.12 1.96 -14.37
CA PHE A 259 25.35 2.15 -13.12
C PHE A 259 24.90 0.84 -12.50
N GLN A 260 24.56 -0.15 -13.32
CA GLN A 260 24.22 -1.50 -12.83
C GLN A 260 25.42 -2.15 -12.14
N LYS A 261 26.65 -2.06 -12.74
CA LYS A 261 27.87 -2.59 -12.13
C LYS A 261 28.25 -1.84 -10.85
N GLU A 262 28.11 -0.53 -10.85
CA GLU A 262 28.37 0.29 -9.66
C GLU A 262 27.43 -0.13 -8.53
N LEU A 263 26.14 -0.31 -8.81
CA LEU A 263 25.13 -0.67 -7.80
C LEU A 263 25.40 -2.04 -7.18
N ILE A 264 25.71 -3.06 -7.99
CA ILE A 264 25.91 -4.42 -7.49
C ILE A 264 27.25 -4.61 -6.78
N ASN A 265 28.22 -3.71 -6.99
CA ASN A 265 29.53 -3.72 -6.35
C ASN A 265 29.63 -2.73 -5.17
N ASP A 266 28.60 -1.93 -4.93
CA ASP A 266 28.56 -1.01 -3.81
C ASP A 266 28.31 -1.76 -2.49
N LYS A 267 29.36 -1.88 -1.68
CA LYS A 267 29.33 -2.61 -0.41
C LYS A 267 28.25 -2.09 0.55
N LYS A 268 28.00 -0.79 0.55
CA LYS A 268 27.01 -0.15 1.40
C LYS A 268 25.59 -0.56 0.96
N GLU A 269 25.29 -0.42 -0.32
CA GLU A 269 23.98 -0.78 -0.90
C GLU A 269 23.68 -2.28 -0.73
N ILE A 270 24.69 -3.13 -0.94
CA ILE A 270 24.58 -4.60 -0.72
C ILE A 270 24.33 -4.91 0.75
N SER A 271 25.03 -4.27 1.69
CA SER A 271 24.84 -4.49 3.13
C SER A 271 23.47 -4.05 3.60
N GLU A 272 22.96 -2.92 3.08
CA GLU A 272 21.60 -2.46 3.35
C GLU A 272 20.55 -3.44 2.80
N HIS A 273 20.74 -3.87 1.55
CA HIS A 273 19.84 -4.84 0.93
C HIS A 273 19.83 -6.19 1.66
N LEU A 274 20.99 -6.66 2.11
CA LEU A 274 21.12 -7.91 2.87
C LEU A 274 20.32 -7.83 4.19
N ARG A 275 20.37 -6.70 4.89
CA ARG A 275 19.54 -6.50 6.09
C ARG A 275 18.04 -6.59 5.78
N MET A 276 17.58 -5.99 4.70
CA MET A 276 16.17 -6.06 4.29
C MET A 276 15.79 -7.47 3.86
N LEU A 277 16.71 -8.21 3.22
CA LEU A 277 16.53 -9.61 2.85
C LEU A 277 16.36 -10.49 4.10
N GLU A 278 17.23 -10.35 5.10
CA GLU A 278 17.15 -11.14 6.34
C GLU A 278 15.87 -10.80 7.14
N LEU A 279 15.48 -9.52 7.18
CA LEU A 279 14.22 -9.13 7.77
C LEU A 279 13.04 -9.79 7.06
N GLY A 280 13.05 -9.81 5.72
CA GLY A 280 12.03 -10.50 4.91
C GLY A 280 12.00 -12.02 5.16
N ARG A 281 13.16 -12.66 5.34
CA ARG A 281 13.24 -14.09 5.73
C ARG A 281 12.60 -14.35 7.09
N ASN A 282 12.87 -13.50 8.07
CA ASN A 282 12.28 -13.60 9.39
C ASN A 282 10.75 -13.39 9.32
N ASP A 283 10.30 -12.41 8.57
CA ASP A 283 8.87 -12.08 8.44
C ASP A 283 8.09 -13.21 7.74
N VAL A 284 8.63 -13.79 6.66
CA VAL A 284 8.06 -14.98 5.98
C VAL A 284 8.10 -16.19 6.90
N GLY A 285 9.20 -16.39 7.65
CA GLY A 285 9.40 -17.53 8.53
C GLY A 285 8.35 -17.67 9.63
N LYS A 286 7.83 -16.54 10.14
CA LYS A 286 6.82 -16.53 11.21
C LYS A 286 5.50 -17.23 10.83
N VAL A 287 5.20 -17.31 9.54
CA VAL A 287 3.89 -17.74 9.03
C VAL A 287 3.98 -18.83 7.96
N SER A 288 5.17 -19.31 7.70
CA SER A 288 5.45 -20.38 6.75
C SER A 288 5.63 -21.72 7.44
N LYS A 289 5.40 -22.79 6.73
CA LYS A 289 5.79 -24.13 7.17
C LYS A 289 7.30 -24.18 7.45
N ILE A 290 7.69 -24.89 8.50
CA ILE A 290 9.10 -25.05 8.90
C ILE A 290 9.90 -25.60 7.72
N GLY A 291 11.08 -25.03 7.47
CA GLY A 291 11.99 -25.44 6.40
C GLY A 291 11.61 -25.03 4.99
N SER A 292 10.46 -24.34 4.79
CA SER A 292 9.98 -23.95 3.46
C SER A 292 10.49 -22.58 2.97
N VAL A 293 11.11 -21.79 3.85
CA VAL A 293 11.57 -20.44 3.50
C VAL A 293 12.78 -20.51 2.57
N LYS A 294 12.67 -19.84 1.42
CA LYS A 294 13.71 -19.80 0.39
C LYS A 294 13.87 -18.38 -0.16
N VAL A 295 15.08 -18.05 -0.61
CA VAL A 295 15.37 -16.87 -1.43
C VAL A 295 15.47 -17.36 -2.87
N ASP A 296 14.39 -17.24 -3.64
CA ASP A 296 14.33 -17.74 -5.02
C ASP A 296 14.93 -16.77 -6.04
N GLN A 297 15.06 -15.48 -5.68
CA GLN A 297 15.83 -14.48 -6.42
C GLN A 297 16.66 -13.67 -5.44
N LYS A 298 17.97 -13.56 -5.68
CA LYS A 298 18.90 -12.84 -4.81
C LYS A 298 19.67 -11.79 -5.61
N PHE A 299 19.67 -10.55 -5.13
CA PHE A 299 20.43 -9.42 -5.70
C PHE A 299 20.20 -9.17 -7.20
N LYS A 300 18.99 -9.38 -7.69
CA LYS A 300 18.64 -9.09 -9.08
C LYS A 300 18.50 -7.57 -9.29
N ILE A 301 19.11 -7.05 -10.35
CA ILE A 301 18.87 -5.67 -10.76
C ILE A 301 17.58 -5.59 -11.59
N GLU A 302 16.66 -4.76 -11.14
CA GLU A 302 15.45 -4.41 -11.89
C GLU A 302 15.49 -2.98 -12.35
N LYS A 303 15.21 -2.79 -13.65
CA LYS A 303 15.23 -1.49 -14.31
C LYS A 303 13.80 -0.96 -14.45
N TYR A 304 13.56 0.19 -13.86
CA TYR A 304 12.31 0.94 -13.99
C TYR A 304 12.50 2.13 -14.94
N SER A 305 11.46 2.94 -15.14
CA SER A 305 11.52 4.07 -16.07
C SER A 305 12.64 5.07 -15.77
N HIS A 306 12.88 5.38 -14.50
CA HIS A 306 13.83 6.44 -14.08
C HIS A 306 14.96 5.95 -13.18
N VAL A 307 14.83 4.77 -12.60
CA VAL A 307 15.79 4.21 -11.63
C VAL A 307 15.95 2.70 -11.85
N MET A 308 17.02 2.16 -11.29
CA MET A 308 17.22 0.72 -11.12
C MET A 308 17.43 0.41 -9.64
N HIS A 309 17.00 -0.76 -9.21
CA HIS A 309 17.08 -1.22 -7.83
C HIS A 309 17.67 -2.62 -7.73
N ILE A 310 18.26 -2.94 -6.56
CA ILE A 310 18.54 -4.31 -6.17
C ILE A 310 17.26 -4.89 -5.57
N VAL A 311 16.87 -6.05 -6.06
CA VAL A 311 15.66 -6.75 -5.63
C VAL A 311 16.00 -8.19 -5.26
N SER A 312 15.43 -8.66 -4.16
CA SER A 312 15.43 -10.07 -3.80
C SER A 312 14.01 -10.55 -3.58
N ASN A 313 13.78 -11.86 -3.68
CA ASN A 313 12.46 -12.45 -3.50
C ASN A 313 12.54 -13.55 -2.45
N VAL A 314 11.83 -13.34 -1.34
CA VAL A 314 11.72 -14.31 -0.25
C VAL A 314 10.37 -14.97 -0.33
N VAL A 315 10.36 -16.29 -0.29
CA VAL A 315 9.15 -17.10 -0.39
C VAL A 315 9.11 -18.18 0.67
N GLY A 316 7.89 -18.59 1.04
CA GLY A 316 7.64 -19.71 1.93
C GLY A 316 6.28 -20.33 1.64
N GLU A 317 6.09 -21.58 2.02
CA GLU A 317 4.77 -22.22 1.95
C GLU A 317 3.91 -21.74 3.10
N PHE A 318 2.70 -21.27 2.79
CA PHE A 318 1.75 -20.80 3.80
C PHE A 318 1.39 -21.93 4.78
N ASP A 319 1.55 -21.67 6.07
CA ASP A 319 1.10 -22.60 7.11
C ASP A 319 -0.34 -22.27 7.49
N ASN A 320 -1.26 -23.21 7.24
CA ASN A 320 -2.70 -23.06 7.50
C ASN A 320 -3.05 -22.91 9.00
N LYS A 321 -2.09 -23.04 9.92
CA LYS A 321 -2.26 -22.65 11.33
C LYS A 321 -2.38 -21.14 11.51
N ASN A 322 -1.86 -20.38 10.56
CA ASN A 322 -1.95 -18.92 10.52
C ASN A 322 -3.11 -18.47 9.63
N THR A 323 -3.53 -17.23 9.82
CA THR A 323 -4.54 -16.60 8.98
C THR A 323 -3.90 -15.65 7.97
N LEU A 324 -4.65 -15.20 6.97
CA LEU A 324 -4.17 -14.16 6.05
C LEU A 324 -3.84 -12.85 6.78
N LEU A 325 -4.59 -12.53 7.85
CA LEU A 325 -4.32 -11.34 8.66
C LEU A 325 -3.02 -11.50 9.47
N ASP A 326 -2.76 -12.69 10.05
CA ASP A 326 -1.47 -12.98 10.71
C ASP A 326 -0.32 -12.83 9.72
N THR A 327 -0.53 -13.31 8.49
CA THR A 327 0.47 -13.22 7.42
C THR A 327 0.71 -11.77 6.99
N LEU A 328 -0.33 -10.94 6.93
CA LEU A 328 -0.16 -9.50 6.72
C LEU A 328 0.69 -8.88 7.83
N PHE A 329 0.35 -9.15 9.10
CA PHE A 329 1.05 -8.59 10.25
C PHE A 329 2.48 -9.11 10.41
N SER A 330 2.83 -10.27 9.87
CA SER A 330 4.22 -10.77 9.93
C SER A 330 5.19 -9.84 9.21
N GLY A 331 4.80 -9.31 8.04
CA GLY A 331 5.58 -8.33 7.28
C GLY A 331 5.23 -6.86 7.57
N PHE A 332 4.30 -6.58 8.47
CA PHE A 332 3.79 -5.23 8.72
C PHE A 332 4.37 -4.59 10.00
N PRO A 333 4.70 -3.29 9.98
CA PRO A 333 5.02 -2.55 8.78
C PRO A 333 6.30 -3.06 8.12
N ALA A 334 6.46 -2.80 6.83
CA ALA A 334 7.68 -3.23 6.14
C ALA A 334 8.93 -2.57 6.73
N GLY A 335 10.04 -3.29 6.78
CA GLY A 335 11.29 -2.77 7.31
C GLY A 335 11.85 -1.60 6.53
N THR A 336 11.60 -1.58 5.21
CA THR A 336 11.99 -0.49 4.30
C THR A 336 11.34 0.85 4.61
N VAL A 337 10.28 0.87 5.44
CA VAL A 337 9.57 2.08 5.86
C VAL A 337 9.50 2.27 7.38
N SER A 338 10.06 1.35 8.16
CA SER A 338 10.13 1.45 9.62
C SER A 338 11.57 1.50 10.12
N GLY A 339 12.29 0.41 10.09
CA GLY A 339 13.68 0.29 10.51
C GLY A 339 13.99 -1.06 11.17
N ALA A 340 15.18 -1.15 11.76
CA ALA A 340 15.69 -2.37 12.38
C ALA A 340 16.49 -2.05 13.65
N PRO A 341 16.24 -2.73 14.81
CA PRO A 341 15.14 -3.66 15.08
C PRO A 341 13.75 -3.01 14.96
N LYS A 342 12.75 -3.75 14.43
CA LYS A 342 11.46 -3.21 13.99
C LYS A 342 10.69 -2.49 15.12
N ILE A 343 10.54 -3.10 16.29
CA ILE A 343 9.78 -2.53 17.42
C ILE A 343 10.43 -1.23 17.89
N ARG A 344 11.74 -1.24 18.18
CA ARG A 344 12.45 -0.05 18.65
C ARG A 344 12.41 1.08 17.62
N ALA A 345 12.54 0.77 16.35
CA ALA A 345 12.41 1.76 15.28
C ALA A 345 11.00 2.41 15.28
N MET A 346 9.94 1.63 15.51
CA MET A 346 8.57 2.17 15.58
C MET A 346 8.34 3.05 16.79
N GLU A 347 8.94 2.73 17.96
CA GLU A 347 8.92 3.59 19.15
C GLU A 347 9.58 4.94 18.84
N ILE A 348 10.78 4.91 18.25
CA ILE A 348 11.52 6.12 17.87
C ILE A 348 10.76 6.95 16.83
N ILE A 349 10.07 6.30 15.90
CA ILE A 349 9.20 6.98 14.93
C ILE A 349 8.08 7.74 15.64
N ASP A 350 7.43 7.13 16.63
CA ASP A 350 6.35 7.78 17.39
C ASP A 350 6.87 8.96 18.22
N ASP A 351 8.09 8.87 18.76
CA ASP A 351 8.74 9.93 19.52
C ASP A 351 9.19 11.10 18.65
N LEU A 352 9.68 10.82 17.44
CA LEU A 352 10.29 11.81 16.57
C LEU A 352 9.36 12.40 15.50
N GLU A 353 8.27 11.76 15.11
CA GLU A 353 7.33 12.33 14.15
C GLU A 353 6.27 13.21 14.84
N VAL A 354 5.75 14.23 14.15
CA VAL A 354 4.78 15.19 14.70
C VAL A 354 3.34 14.72 14.61
N SER A 355 3.05 13.83 13.67
CA SER A 355 1.70 13.39 13.35
C SER A 355 1.70 11.90 13.03
N LYS A 356 0.59 11.24 13.32
CA LYS A 356 0.36 9.86 12.92
C LYS A 356 0.57 9.69 11.41
N ARG A 357 1.19 8.58 11.04
CA ARG A 357 1.46 8.25 9.64
C ARG A 357 0.20 7.92 8.86
N LYS A 358 -0.78 7.36 9.53
CA LYS A 358 -2.03 6.92 8.89
C LYS A 358 -1.76 6.07 7.65
N LEU A 359 -2.07 6.57 6.47
CA LEU A 359 -1.94 5.83 5.22
C LEU A 359 -0.48 5.50 4.87
N TYR A 360 0.47 6.44 5.10
CA TYR A 360 1.87 6.26 4.75
C TYR A 360 2.48 5.07 5.49
N ALA A 361 3.22 4.23 4.76
CA ALA A 361 3.83 3.00 5.27
C ALA A 361 2.82 1.94 5.75
N GLY A 362 1.53 2.14 5.49
CA GLY A 362 0.49 1.14 5.68
C GLY A 362 0.44 0.11 4.53
N GLY A 363 -0.60 -0.71 4.52
CA GLY A 363 -0.87 -1.72 3.49
C GLY A 363 -2.08 -1.34 2.63
N ILE A 364 -1.99 -1.56 1.32
CA ILE A 364 -3.11 -1.40 0.39
C ILE A 364 -3.22 -2.66 -0.45
N GLY A 365 -4.43 -3.19 -0.59
CA GLY A 365 -4.62 -4.39 -1.38
C GLY A 365 -5.96 -5.06 -1.18
N TYR A 366 -5.98 -6.37 -1.35
CA TYR A 366 -7.20 -7.15 -1.29
C TYR A 366 -6.98 -8.57 -0.75
N PHE A 367 -8.05 -9.14 -0.23
CA PHE A 367 -8.19 -10.55 0.15
C PHE A 367 -9.26 -11.20 -0.71
N THR A 368 -9.00 -12.42 -1.17
CA THR A 368 -9.96 -13.19 -1.98
C THR A 368 -10.59 -14.33 -1.16
N PRO A 369 -11.75 -14.85 -1.59
CA PRO A 369 -12.37 -15.99 -0.92
C PRO A 369 -11.60 -17.31 -1.08
N ASN A 370 -10.59 -17.36 -1.94
CA ASN A 370 -9.73 -18.54 -2.15
C ASN A 370 -8.51 -18.56 -1.23
N ASN A 371 -8.54 -17.84 -0.13
CA ASN A 371 -7.43 -17.70 0.82
C ASN A 371 -6.16 -17.10 0.22
N GLU A 372 -6.33 -16.10 -0.64
CA GLU A 372 -5.25 -15.35 -1.24
C GLU A 372 -5.30 -13.87 -0.87
N MET A 373 -4.14 -13.24 -0.86
CA MET A 373 -3.95 -11.84 -0.53
C MET A 373 -2.87 -11.25 -1.41
N ASP A 374 -3.10 -10.03 -1.88
CA ASP A 374 -2.06 -9.23 -2.55
C ASP A 374 -2.08 -7.82 -1.98
N THR A 375 -1.01 -7.43 -1.30
CA THR A 375 -0.90 -6.13 -0.65
C THR A 375 0.42 -5.47 -0.99
N CYS A 376 0.39 -4.16 -1.20
CA CYS A 376 1.56 -3.32 -1.37
C CYS A 376 1.72 -2.35 -0.21
N ILE A 377 2.93 -1.82 -0.04
CA ILE A 377 3.19 -0.76 0.93
C ILE A 377 2.59 0.54 0.39
N ALA A 378 1.92 1.31 1.23
CA ALA A 378 1.39 2.62 0.86
C ALA A 378 2.52 3.65 0.72
N LEU A 379 3.26 3.55 -0.36
CA LEU A 379 4.31 4.45 -0.82
C LEU A 379 3.87 5.19 -2.07
N ARG A 380 4.43 6.37 -2.33
CA ARG A 380 4.09 7.19 -3.50
C ARG A 380 2.56 7.31 -3.64
N THR A 381 1.92 7.56 -2.50
CA THR A 381 0.47 7.56 -2.35
C THR A 381 0.01 8.93 -1.87
N ALA A 382 -1.02 9.43 -2.51
CA ALA A 382 -1.71 10.65 -2.15
C ALA A 382 -3.03 10.32 -1.45
N LEU A 383 -3.27 10.99 -0.33
CA LEU A 383 -4.57 11.09 0.31
C LEU A 383 -5.21 12.43 -0.10
N ILE A 384 -6.45 12.41 -0.53
CA ILE A 384 -7.17 13.59 -1.00
C ILE A 384 -8.41 13.78 -0.14
N ILE A 385 -8.49 14.91 0.57
CA ILE A 385 -9.60 15.32 1.44
C ILE A 385 -9.93 16.77 1.08
N ASP A 386 -11.18 17.09 0.83
CA ASP A 386 -11.68 18.47 0.61
C ASP A 386 -10.80 19.30 -0.33
N ASN A 387 -10.49 18.79 -1.50
CA ASN A 387 -9.61 19.41 -2.50
C ASN A 387 -8.16 19.68 -2.03
N LYS A 388 -7.75 19.13 -0.89
CA LYS A 388 -6.35 19.11 -0.47
C LYS A 388 -5.73 17.75 -0.78
N ILE A 389 -4.49 17.78 -1.25
CA ILE A 389 -3.67 16.59 -1.46
C ILE A 389 -2.60 16.50 -0.37
N TYR A 390 -2.54 15.36 0.29
CA TYR A 390 -1.54 15.03 1.29
C TYR A 390 -0.64 13.92 0.76
N VAL A 391 0.66 14.15 0.81
CA VAL A 391 1.69 13.20 0.37
C VAL A 391 2.71 13.08 1.48
N GLN A 392 2.97 11.87 1.97
CA GLN A 392 4.00 11.62 2.97
C GLN A 392 5.14 10.81 2.36
N SER A 393 6.35 11.13 2.73
CA SER A 393 7.57 10.47 2.27
C SER A 393 8.64 10.51 3.34
N GLY A 394 9.47 9.47 3.38
CA GLY A 394 10.54 9.31 4.36
C GLY A 394 11.87 8.94 3.73
N ALA A 395 12.91 9.06 4.54
CA ALA A 395 14.27 8.64 4.24
C ALA A 395 14.79 7.72 5.35
N GLY A 396 15.57 6.73 4.97
CA GLY A 396 16.22 5.79 5.88
C GLY A 396 17.46 6.41 6.50
N ILE A 397 17.45 6.59 7.82
CA ILE A 397 18.56 7.16 8.57
C ILE A 397 19.45 6.04 9.09
N VAL A 398 20.73 6.12 8.75
CA VAL A 398 21.82 5.23 9.21
C VAL A 398 22.97 6.08 9.78
N ALA A 399 23.97 5.46 10.38
CA ALA A 399 25.09 6.16 11.02
C ALA A 399 25.77 7.19 10.09
N ASP A 400 25.97 6.83 8.81
CA ASP A 400 26.63 7.69 7.81
C ASP A 400 25.69 8.68 7.13
N SER A 401 24.40 8.72 7.48
CA SER A 401 23.45 9.63 6.86
C SER A 401 23.83 11.09 7.05
N ILE A 402 23.76 11.86 5.95
CA ILE A 402 23.94 13.31 5.96
C ILE A 402 22.56 13.96 6.05
N PRO A 403 22.22 14.67 7.15
CA PRO A 403 20.87 15.16 7.40
C PRO A 403 20.25 15.95 6.25
N LEU A 404 21.03 16.79 5.59
CA LEU A 404 20.55 17.59 4.45
C LEU A 404 20.17 16.74 3.25
N ASN A 405 20.91 15.65 2.99
CA ASN A 405 20.63 14.74 1.88
C ASN A 405 19.35 13.94 2.14
N GLU A 406 19.16 13.46 3.36
CA GLU A 406 17.95 12.73 3.77
C GLU A 406 16.71 13.64 3.69
N TYR A 407 16.81 14.88 4.14
CA TYR A 407 15.75 15.87 3.94
C TYR A 407 15.42 16.06 2.46
N LYS A 408 16.44 16.26 1.60
CA LYS A 408 16.25 16.42 0.16
C LYS A 408 15.60 15.17 -0.47
N GLU A 409 15.96 13.99 0.01
CA GLU A 409 15.37 12.73 -0.45
C GLU A 409 13.86 12.69 -0.19
N THR A 410 13.42 13.08 1.01
CA THR A 410 11.97 13.12 1.30
C THR A 410 11.23 14.09 0.38
N VAL A 411 11.81 15.27 0.13
CA VAL A 411 11.25 16.28 -0.78
C VAL A 411 11.15 15.73 -2.21
N ASN A 412 12.21 15.09 -2.69
CA ASN A 412 12.27 14.53 -4.05
C ASN A 412 11.28 13.38 -4.24
N LYS A 413 11.13 12.50 -3.25
CA LYS A 413 10.15 11.41 -3.28
C LYS A 413 8.70 11.94 -3.36
N ALA A 414 8.39 13.05 -2.72
CA ALA A 414 7.07 13.67 -2.79
C ALA A 414 6.83 14.43 -4.11
N LYS A 415 7.90 14.95 -4.74
CA LYS A 415 7.82 15.80 -5.93
C LYS A 415 7.07 15.17 -7.10
N ALA A 416 7.27 13.88 -7.36
CA ALA A 416 6.61 13.18 -8.47
C ALA A 416 5.07 13.23 -8.37
N LEU A 417 4.52 13.11 -7.14
CA LEU A 417 3.08 13.20 -6.92
C LEU A 417 2.57 14.63 -7.10
N PHE A 418 3.33 15.62 -6.63
CA PHE A 418 2.96 17.03 -6.84
C PHE A 418 3.08 17.47 -8.31
N GLU A 419 3.98 16.87 -9.10
CA GLU A 419 3.99 17.07 -10.56
C GLU A 419 2.72 16.51 -11.22
N ALA A 420 2.22 15.36 -10.74
CA ALA A 420 0.95 14.84 -11.19
C ALA A 420 -0.25 15.71 -10.75
N ALA A 421 -0.13 16.44 -9.64
CA ALA A 421 -1.17 17.34 -9.12
C ALA A 421 -1.26 18.68 -9.87
N LYS A 422 -0.23 19.08 -10.58
CA LYS A 422 -0.23 20.24 -11.50
C LYS A 422 -1.04 19.92 -12.76
#